data_ee10897c9f3ae3a4151b50be935b05f2
#
_entry.id   ee10897c9f3ae3a4151b50be935b05f2
#
_cell.length_a   1.000
_cell.length_b   1.000
_cell.length_c   1.000
_cell.angle_alpha   90.00
_cell.angle_beta   90.00
_cell.angle_gamma   90.00
#
_symmetry.space_group_name_H-M   'P 1'
#
loop_
_entity.id
_entity.type
_entity.pdbx_description
1 polymer ?
#
loop_
_entity_poly.entity_id
_entity_poly.type
_entity_poly.pdbx_seq_one_letter_code
_entity_poly.pdbx_strand_id
1 'polypeptide(L)'
;MSLSSVSILIDQETVPSAVENFLSDISGEVEKHRTKVPCGYRGFVPCDYRKLYSVLRLIDRNRLTCGMKFCEWGSGIGVATMVASMIGFDAHGIEIDPAMVESAENL
;
A
#
# COMPACT_ATOMS: atom_id res chain seq x y z
N MET A 1 -24.51 -5.55 -10.55
CA MET A 1 -23.40 -4.70 -10.01
C MET A 1 -23.36 -3.39 -10.78
N SER A 2 -23.35 -2.29 -10.10
CA SER A 2 -23.18 -0.98 -10.71
C SER A 2 -21.84 -0.40 -10.29
N LEU A 3 -21.19 0.27 -11.25
CA LEU A 3 -19.96 1.00 -11.01
C LEU A 3 -20.26 2.50 -11.05
N SER A 4 -19.77 3.22 -10.06
CA SER A 4 -19.89 4.66 -10.01
C SER A 4 -18.52 5.31 -10.22
N SER A 5 -18.49 6.37 -11.00
CA SER A 5 -17.29 7.18 -11.17
C SER A 5 -17.15 8.12 -9.98
N VAL A 6 -15.96 8.16 -9.40
CA VAL A 6 -15.61 9.08 -8.32
C VAL A 6 -14.48 9.98 -8.80
N SER A 7 -14.70 11.29 -8.75
CA SER A 7 -13.65 12.26 -9.01
C SER A 7 -13.00 12.68 -7.70
N ILE A 8 -11.70 12.42 -7.58
CA ILE A 8 -10.91 12.79 -6.42
C ILE A 8 -9.86 13.80 -6.86
N LEU A 9 -9.92 15.01 -6.30
CA LEU A 9 -8.81 15.96 -6.39
C LEU A 9 -7.77 15.56 -5.36
N ILE A 10 -6.65 15.03 -5.86
CA ILE A 10 -5.53 14.66 -5.00
C ILE A 10 -4.68 15.91 -4.78
N ASP A 11 -4.99 16.66 -3.74
CA ASP A 11 -4.02 17.58 -3.19
C ASP A 11 -2.93 16.75 -2.51
N GLN A 12 -1.67 17.13 -2.74
CA GLN A 12 -0.55 16.48 -2.08
C GLN A 12 -0.66 16.77 -0.57
N GLU A 13 -1.28 15.86 0.14
CA GLU A 13 -1.25 15.93 1.59
C GLU A 13 0.16 15.70 2.10
N THR A 14 0.53 16.48 3.10
CA THR A 14 1.78 16.27 3.82
C THR A 14 1.74 14.90 4.48
N VAL A 15 2.65 14.04 4.08
CA VAL A 15 2.78 12.71 4.68
C VAL A 15 3.33 12.88 6.11
N PRO A 16 2.67 12.32 7.12
CA PRO A 16 3.15 12.43 8.50
C PRO A 16 4.55 11.84 8.68
N SER A 17 5.31 12.39 9.62
CA SER A 17 6.67 11.92 9.89
C SER A 17 6.73 10.43 10.26
N ALA A 18 5.73 9.90 10.94
CA ALA A 18 5.67 8.47 11.26
C ALA A 18 5.62 7.60 10.00
N VAL A 19 4.85 8.00 8.99
CA VAL A 19 4.77 7.30 7.70
C VAL A 19 6.07 7.48 6.92
N GLU A 20 6.61 8.70 6.87
CA GLU A 20 7.90 8.97 6.21
C GLU A 20 9.04 8.16 6.82
N ASN A 21 9.11 8.08 8.13
CA ASN A 21 10.12 7.29 8.83
C ASN A 21 9.96 5.79 8.51
N PHE A 22 8.75 5.28 8.54
CA PHE A 22 8.46 3.90 8.16
C PHE A 22 8.91 3.61 6.72
N LEU A 23 8.54 4.45 5.76
CA LEU A 23 8.92 4.27 4.36
C LEU A 23 10.44 4.36 4.15
N SER A 24 11.10 5.24 4.88
CA SER A 24 12.57 5.35 4.86
C SER A 24 13.23 4.08 5.41
N ASP A 25 12.75 3.58 6.53
CA ASP A 25 13.31 2.40 7.20
C ASP A 25 13.18 1.14 6.34
N ILE A 26 12.08 0.99 5.60
CA ILE A 26 11.85 -0.19 4.76
C ILE A 26 12.38 -0.05 3.34
N SER A 27 12.91 1.10 2.94
CA SER A 27 13.32 1.35 1.55
C SER A 27 14.35 0.33 1.03
N GLY A 28 15.27 -0.10 1.87
CA GLY A 28 16.23 -1.15 1.52
C GLY A 28 15.57 -2.50 1.25
N GLU A 29 14.60 -2.88 2.03
CA GLU A 29 13.86 -4.13 1.83
C GLU A 29 12.99 -4.06 0.57
N VAL A 30 12.36 -2.93 0.32
CA VAL A 30 11.61 -2.69 -0.93
C VAL A 30 12.52 -2.86 -2.14
N GLU A 31 13.68 -2.23 -2.12
CA GLU A 31 14.63 -2.29 -3.24
C GLU A 31 15.20 -3.69 -3.46
N LYS A 32 15.45 -4.43 -2.39
CA LYS A 32 15.92 -5.81 -2.44
C LYS A 32 14.93 -6.73 -3.17
N HIS A 33 13.63 -6.52 -2.99
CA HIS A 33 12.59 -7.32 -3.63
C HIS A 33 12.14 -6.79 -4.99
N ARG A 34 12.58 -5.60 -5.38
CA ARG A 34 12.22 -5.03 -6.69
C ARG A 34 12.64 -5.99 -7.80
N THR A 35 11.73 -6.30 -8.70
CA THR A 35 12.00 -7.14 -9.86
C THR A 35 12.97 -6.45 -10.81
N LYS A 36 14.12 -7.10 -11.04
CA LYS A 36 15.17 -6.59 -11.94
C LYS A 36 15.08 -7.16 -13.35
N VAL A 37 14.20 -8.13 -13.57
CA VAL A 37 14.06 -8.83 -14.85
C VAL A 37 12.72 -8.46 -15.48
N PRO A 38 12.71 -7.92 -16.72
CA PRO A 38 11.49 -7.48 -17.36
C PRO A 38 10.64 -8.63 -17.90
N CYS A 39 10.71 -9.80 -17.36
CA CYS A 39 9.94 -10.91 -17.85
C CYS A 39 9.05 -11.48 -16.77
N GLY A 40 7.79 -11.31 -16.95
CA GLY A 40 6.84 -12.19 -16.35
C GLY A 40 5.97 -11.61 -15.27
N TYR A 41 4.96 -12.35 -15.06
CA TYR A 41 3.85 -12.12 -14.15
C TYR A 41 4.22 -12.33 -12.67
N ARG A 42 5.49 -12.53 -12.36
CA ARG A 42 5.96 -12.92 -11.03
C ARG A 42 7.05 -12.00 -10.53
N GLY A 43 6.75 -10.73 -10.41
CA GLY A 43 7.72 -9.81 -9.89
C GLY A 43 7.07 -8.83 -8.93
N PHE A 44 7.84 -8.38 -7.96
CA PHE A 44 7.42 -7.31 -7.08
C PHE A 44 7.71 -5.96 -7.74
N VAL A 45 6.65 -5.18 -7.94
CA VAL A 45 6.74 -3.80 -8.41
C VAL A 45 6.17 -2.91 -7.32
N PRO A 46 7.02 -2.11 -6.65
CA PRO A 46 6.54 -1.20 -5.62
C PRO A 46 5.70 -0.08 -6.22
N CYS A 47 4.69 0.35 -5.50
CA CYS A 47 3.92 1.52 -5.88
C CYS A 47 4.52 2.81 -5.29
N ASP A 48 3.98 3.94 -5.68
CA ASP A 48 4.27 5.21 -5.02
C ASP A 48 3.49 5.28 -3.70
N TYR A 49 4.12 4.88 -2.62
CA TYR A 49 3.48 4.76 -1.30
C TYR A 49 3.06 6.11 -0.71
N ARG A 50 3.72 7.19 -1.05
CA ARG A 50 3.33 8.53 -0.60
C ARG A 50 2.05 8.98 -1.29
N LYS A 51 1.95 8.72 -2.58
CA LYS A 51 0.72 8.97 -3.32
C LYS A 51 -0.42 8.08 -2.83
N LEU A 52 -0.14 6.82 -2.56
CA LEU A 52 -1.11 5.88 -1.96
C LEU A 52 -1.63 6.42 -0.63
N TYR A 53 -0.74 6.88 0.25
CA TYR A 53 -1.14 7.49 1.52
C TYR A 53 -2.14 8.63 1.29
N SER A 54 -1.82 9.55 0.38
CA SER A 54 -2.67 10.70 0.06
C SER A 54 -4.05 10.27 -0.45
N VAL A 55 -4.09 9.29 -1.34
CA VAL A 55 -5.35 8.73 -1.87
C VAL A 55 -6.19 8.09 -0.75
N LEU A 56 -5.59 7.25 0.07
CA LEU A 56 -6.29 6.58 1.17
C LEU A 56 -6.80 7.60 2.21
N ARG A 57 -6.05 8.65 2.49
CA ARG A 57 -6.50 9.72 3.39
C ARG A 57 -7.70 10.47 2.83
N LEU A 58 -7.71 10.74 1.52
CA LEU A 58 -8.87 11.37 0.87
C LEU A 58 -10.09 10.47 0.92
N ILE A 59 -9.92 9.18 0.67
CA ILE A 59 -10.99 8.18 0.77
C ILE A 59 -11.59 8.18 2.18
N ASP A 60 -10.75 8.14 3.18
CA ASP A 60 -11.16 8.15 4.58
C ASP A 60 -11.87 9.46 4.96
N ARG A 61 -11.28 10.60 4.65
CA ARG A 61 -11.85 11.92 4.98
C ARG A 61 -13.21 12.17 4.33
N ASN A 62 -13.38 11.73 3.09
CA ASN A 62 -14.62 11.92 2.34
C ASN A 62 -15.61 10.77 2.55
N ARG A 63 -15.28 9.80 3.40
CA ARG A 63 -16.13 8.64 3.73
C ARG A 63 -16.64 7.93 2.48
N LEU A 64 -15.72 7.65 1.55
CA LEU A 64 -16.06 7.03 0.27
C LEU A 64 -16.23 5.51 0.37
N THR A 65 -15.95 4.94 1.54
CA THR A 65 -16.14 3.50 1.81
C THR A 65 -17.23 3.28 2.85
N CYS A 66 -17.86 2.11 2.83
CA CYS A 66 -18.88 1.72 3.81
C CYS A 66 -18.31 1.36 5.18
N GLY A 67 -17.00 1.44 5.38
CA GLY A 67 -16.32 1.12 6.63
C GLY A 67 -14.81 1.30 6.46
N MET A 68 -14.05 0.74 7.40
CA MET A 68 -12.60 0.91 7.46
C MET A 68 -11.84 -0.38 7.11
N LYS A 69 -12.39 -1.23 6.25
CA LYS A 69 -11.70 -2.43 5.81
C LYS A 69 -10.93 -2.18 4.53
N PHE A 70 -9.70 -2.66 4.50
CA PHE A 70 -8.81 -2.59 3.34
C PHE A 70 -8.25 -3.98 3.04
N CYS A 71 -8.26 -4.37 1.78
CA CYS A 71 -7.63 -5.60 1.34
C CYS A 71 -6.81 -5.35 0.09
N GLU A 72 -5.53 -5.69 0.16
CA GLU A 72 -4.61 -5.62 -0.99
C GLU A 72 -4.39 -7.00 -1.57
N TRP A 73 -4.69 -7.15 -2.85
CA TRP A 73 -4.44 -8.39 -3.60
C TRP A 73 -3.07 -8.30 -4.28
N GLY A 74 -2.22 -9.29 -4.04
CA GLY A 74 -0.83 -9.25 -4.48
C GLY A 74 -0.02 -8.27 -3.66
N SER A 75 -0.09 -8.40 -2.34
CA SER A 75 0.48 -7.42 -1.41
C SER A 75 2.01 -7.36 -1.40
N GLY A 76 2.69 -8.30 -2.05
CA GLY A 76 4.14 -8.35 -2.00
C GLY A 76 4.65 -8.41 -0.56
N ILE A 77 5.53 -7.49 -0.20
CA ILE A 77 6.04 -7.39 1.18
C ILE A 77 5.11 -6.58 2.11
N GLY A 78 3.92 -6.23 1.65
CA GLY A 78 2.85 -5.69 2.50
C GLY A 78 2.93 -4.21 2.84
N VAL A 79 3.75 -3.42 2.13
CA VAL A 79 3.95 -2.01 2.47
C VAL A 79 2.67 -1.19 2.35
N ALA A 80 1.91 -1.37 1.28
CA ALA A 80 0.65 -0.65 1.09
C ALA A 80 -0.38 -1.03 2.16
N THR A 81 -0.44 -2.32 2.51
CA THR A 81 -1.27 -2.81 3.62
C THR A 81 -0.88 -2.15 4.94
N MET A 82 0.41 -2.03 5.22
CA MET A 82 0.91 -1.37 6.43
C MET A 82 0.60 0.13 6.45
N VAL A 83 0.75 0.81 5.30
CA VAL A 83 0.37 2.23 5.17
C VAL A 83 -1.12 2.42 5.43
N ALA A 84 -1.97 1.56 4.89
CA ALA A 84 -3.41 1.59 5.18
C ALA A 84 -3.70 1.40 6.67
N SER A 85 -3.02 0.47 7.32
CA SER A 85 -3.13 0.24 8.77
C SER A 85 -2.72 1.48 9.57
N MET A 86 -1.67 2.19 9.17
CA MET A 86 -1.21 3.41 9.84
C MET A 86 -2.23 4.55 9.75
N ILE A 87 -3.08 4.56 8.73
CA ILE A 87 -4.19 5.52 8.61
C ILE A 87 -5.35 5.16 9.55
N GLY A 88 -5.51 3.89 9.88
CA GLY A 88 -6.57 3.37 10.74
C GLY A 88 -7.47 2.34 10.08
N PHE A 89 -7.14 1.88 8.88
CA PHE A 89 -7.88 0.78 8.24
C PHE A 89 -7.59 -0.55 8.95
N ASP A 90 -8.60 -1.39 9.02
CA ASP A 90 -8.44 -2.82 9.30
C ASP A 90 -7.92 -3.47 8.01
N ALA A 91 -6.60 -3.56 7.90
CA ALA A 91 -5.91 -3.81 6.65
C ALA A 91 -5.38 -5.25 6.58
N HIS A 92 -5.60 -5.88 5.44
CA HIS A 92 -5.13 -7.22 5.14
C HIS A 92 -4.48 -7.25 3.76
N GLY A 93 -3.41 -8.01 3.62
CA GLY A 93 -2.77 -8.29 2.34
C GLY A 93 -2.86 -9.77 1.99
N ILE A 94 -3.00 -10.08 0.72
CA ILE A 94 -2.99 -11.43 0.19
C ILE A 94 -1.84 -11.54 -0.80
N GLU A 95 -0.93 -12.47 -0.55
CA GLU A 95 0.25 -12.70 -1.38
C GLU A 95 0.41 -14.21 -1.63
N ILE A 96 0.74 -14.56 -2.87
CA ILE A 96 0.96 -15.96 -3.26
C ILE A 96 2.39 -16.43 -3.03
N ASP A 97 3.35 -15.51 -3.02
CA ASP A 97 4.77 -15.84 -2.84
C ASP A 97 5.11 -15.97 -1.36
N PRO A 98 5.43 -17.17 -0.86
CA PRO A 98 5.76 -17.37 0.56
C PRO A 98 6.96 -16.54 1.04
N ALA A 99 7.94 -16.29 0.19
CA ALA A 99 9.10 -15.48 0.54
C ALA A 99 8.72 -14.02 0.78
N MET A 100 7.78 -13.50 0.00
CA MET A 100 7.22 -12.15 0.22
C MET A 100 6.42 -12.08 1.51
N VAL A 101 5.61 -13.08 1.78
CA VAL A 101 4.83 -13.17 3.04
C VAL A 101 5.77 -13.17 4.24
N GLU A 102 6.82 -13.98 4.21
CA GLU A 102 7.82 -14.03 5.30
C GLU A 102 8.50 -12.67 5.49
N SER A 103 8.89 -12.02 4.41
CA SER A 103 9.46 -10.67 4.48
C SER A 103 8.49 -9.66 5.09
N ALA A 104 7.21 -9.72 4.72
CA ALA A 104 6.17 -8.86 5.26
C ALA A 104 5.99 -9.05 6.78
N GLU A 105 6.00 -10.30 7.24
CA GLU A 105 5.84 -10.62 8.66
C GLU A 105 7.03 -10.16 9.52
N ASN A 106 8.20 -9.99 8.90
CA ASN A 106 9.42 -9.56 9.59
C ASN A 106 9.66 -8.04 9.55
N LEU A 107 8.79 -7.29 8.94
CA LEU A 107 8.92 -5.81 8.89
C LEU A 107 8.52 -5.10 10.20
#